data_812eaf4d0002aa2317610d3f335f50c2
#
_entry.id   812eaf4d0002aa2317610d3f335f50c2
#
_cell.length_a   1.000
_cell.length_b   1.000
_cell.length_c   1.000
_cell.angle_alpha   90.00
_cell.angle_beta   90.00
_cell.angle_gamma   90.00
#
_symmetry.space_group_name_H-M   'P 1'
#
loop_
_entity.id
_entity.type
_entity.pdbx_description
1 polymer ?
#
loop_
_entity_poly.entity_id
_entity_poly.type
_entity_poly.pdbx_seq_one_letter_code
_entity_poly.pdbx_strand_id
1 'polypeptide(L)'
;MKRTLQASAVALSLLAGCATVPKPAMCFAEAGPNARSFPTPDTWFSLLLHGYDKSTSANPRPTVDCAGAPVWWQDPAADECAEAGPDAQPLPPAEKLGEEDLVLETLQAGQRLVWVMTRRFTNGEALGPVALVETSEQGFRVEALGSLRAMAKNTTLRLEKVRGTQILVAEGDACTTGGEEVCRRHARIMPLRTNRFFSESVSNASRACLGAAWFPLSRELTFELPNGLRRKFELTSTLTFAEDGISVQEQVQVSDSDPEQPDVAPRLYRRAQDTRTLELANNALLGNKASLWSRMVEQQVRIGAHAVPEAPIWALPAKKVTQGATDATAAPQPQSPTPAGGASPASKPAGKKPGAATAAPGGP
;
A
#
# COMPACT_ATOMS: atom_id res chain seq x y z
N MET A 1 -43.29 79.72 -5.90
CA MET A 1 -42.13 79.12 -6.58
C MET A 1 -41.51 78.08 -5.66
N LYS A 2 -41.84 76.78 -5.83
CA LYS A 2 -41.24 75.65 -5.07
C LYS A 2 -40.48 74.80 -6.04
N ARG A 3 -39.19 74.76 -5.90
CA ARG A 3 -38.29 73.89 -6.68
C ARG A 3 -38.16 72.54 -5.94
N THR A 4 -38.71 71.51 -6.50
CA THR A 4 -38.51 70.13 -6.08
C THR A 4 -37.17 69.63 -6.64
N LEU A 5 -36.23 69.27 -5.72
CA LEU A 5 -35.03 68.55 -6.06
C LEU A 5 -35.36 67.04 -6.10
N GLN A 6 -35.23 66.42 -7.27
CA GLN A 6 -35.22 64.99 -7.43
C GLN A 6 -33.81 64.49 -7.18
N ALA A 7 -33.61 63.73 -6.10
CA ALA A 7 -32.41 63.00 -5.81
C ALA A 7 -32.48 61.59 -6.49
N SER A 8 -31.74 61.37 -7.55
CA SER A 8 -31.58 60.06 -8.17
C SER A 8 -30.57 59.24 -7.39
N ALA A 9 -31.06 58.26 -6.64
CA ALA A 9 -30.24 57.27 -5.98
C ALA A 9 -29.79 56.22 -7.01
N VAL A 10 -28.52 56.26 -7.43
CA VAL A 10 -27.89 55.22 -8.17
C VAL A 10 -27.46 54.08 -7.23
N ALA A 11 -28.24 53.01 -7.24
CA ALA A 11 -27.88 51.78 -6.51
C ALA A 11 -26.78 51.04 -7.28
N LEU A 12 -25.52 51.22 -6.87
CA LEU A 12 -24.40 50.37 -7.32
C LEU A 12 -24.56 48.99 -6.65
N SER A 13 -25.10 48.05 -7.40
CA SER A 13 -25.10 46.65 -7.04
C SER A 13 -23.68 46.11 -7.12
N LEU A 14 -22.96 46.11 -6.01
CA LEU A 14 -21.70 45.38 -5.86
C LEU A 14 -22.02 43.88 -5.88
N LEU A 15 -21.97 43.26 -7.05
CA LEU A 15 -21.84 41.81 -7.22
C LEU A 15 -20.45 41.44 -6.71
N ALA A 16 -20.31 41.20 -5.42
CA ALA A 16 -19.18 40.51 -4.85
C ALA A 16 -19.26 39.04 -5.31
N GLY A 17 -18.82 38.78 -6.54
CA GLY A 17 -18.49 37.43 -6.95
C GLY A 17 -17.42 36.92 -5.99
N CYS A 18 -17.76 35.93 -5.18
CA CYS A 18 -16.74 35.15 -4.44
C CYS A 18 -15.83 34.51 -5.48
N ALA A 19 -14.78 35.22 -5.92
CA ALA A 19 -13.70 34.63 -6.66
C ALA A 19 -13.07 33.60 -5.71
N THR A 20 -13.36 32.34 -5.94
CA THR A 20 -12.67 31.24 -5.25
C THR A 20 -11.20 31.38 -5.59
N VAL A 21 -10.40 31.82 -4.61
CA VAL A 21 -8.94 31.87 -4.77
C VAL A 21 -8.50 30.46 -5.16
N PRO A 22 -7.88 30.28 -6.33
CA PRO A 22 -7.45 28.96 -6.76
C PRO A 22 -6.49 28.39 -5.72
N LYS A 23 -6.74 27.13 -5.33
CA LYS A 23 -5.92 26.40 -4.37
C LYS A 23 -4.49 26.32 -4.92
N PRO A 24 -3.45 26.67 -4.16
CA PRO A 24 -2.09 26.60 -4.67
C PRO A 24 -1.75 25.16 -5.03
N ALA A 25 -1.18 24.91 -6.20
CA ALA A 25 -0.67 23.63 -6.62
C ALA A 25 0.47 23.20 -5.69
N MET A 26 0.51 21.94 -5.30
CA MET A 26 1.59 21.40 -4.46
C MET A 26 2.92 21.38 -5.22
N CYS A 27 2.88 20.93 -6.48
CA CYS A 27 4.02 20.89 -7.41
C CYS A 27 3.53 21.23 -8.80
N PHE A 28 4.45 21.74 -9.60
CA PHE A 28 4.16 22.14 -10.98
C PHE A 28 5.34 21.79 -11.88
N ALA A 29 5.05 21.32 -13.09
CA ALA A 29 6.04 21.15 -14.14
C ALA A 29 5.55 21.82 -15.43
N GLU A 30 6.31 22.77 -15.94
CA GLU A 30 6.05 23.38 -17.25
C GLU A 30 6.19 22.33 -18.36
N ALA A 31 5.26 22.37 -19.31
CA ALA A 31 5.29 21.48 -20.45
C ALA A 31 4.73 22.16 -21.69
N GLY A 32 5.49 22.14 -22.79
CA GLY A 32 5.02 22.58 -24.07
C GLY A 32 3.89 21.71 -24.62
N PRO A 33 3.19 22.13 -25.70
CA PRO A 33 2.01 21.44 -26.23
C PRO A 33 2.24 19.97 -26.55
N ASN A 34 3.38 19.61 -27.14
CA ASN A 34 3.71 18.23 -27.49
C ASN A 34 3.90 17.37 -26.23
N ALA A 35 4.64 17.86 -25.24
CA ALA A 35 4.89 17.14 -23.99
C ALA A 35 3.61 16.98 -23.16
N ARG A 36 2.65 17.89 -23.25
CA ARG A 36 1.33 17.77 -22.61
C ARG A 36 0.46 16.70 -23.25
N SER A 37 0.54 16.59 -24.59
CA SER A 37 -0.21 15.59 -25.35
C SER A 37 0.36 14.19 -25.21
N PHE A 38 1.71 14.09 -25.12
CA PHE A 38 2.45 12.83 -25.05
C PHE A 38 3.53 12.90 -23.98
N PRO A 39 3.15 12.93 -22.68
CA PRO A 39 4.11 12.97 -21.60
C PRO A 39 4.86 11.64 -21.50
N THR A 40 6.19 11.72 -21.36
CA THR A 40 7.05 10.55 -21.14
C THR A 40 7.06 10.15 -19.68
N PRO A 41 7.48 8.89 -19.32
CA PRO A 41 7.68 8.48 -17.93
C PRO A 41 8.55 9.47 -17.13
N ASP A 42 9.63 9.99 -17.71
CA ASP A 42 10.52 10.98 -17.08
C ASP A 42 9.81 12.28 -16.69
N THR A 43 8.74 12.64 -17.42
CA THR A 43 7.91 13.80 -17.05
C THR A 43 7.25 13.58 -15.69
N TRP A 44 6.71 12.39 -15.47
CA TRP A 44 6.04 12.03 -14.23
C TRP A 44 7.01 11.82 -13.07
N PHE A 45 8.15 11.18 -13.34
CA PHE A 45 9.20 11.01 -12.32
C PHE A 45 9.72 12.37 -11.85
N SER A 46 9.98 13.30 -12.78
CA SER A 46 10.44 14.66 -12.45
C SER A 46 9.39 15.50 -11.73
N LEU A 47 8.10 15.28 -12.05
CA LEU A 47 7.00 15.99 -11.39
C LEU A 47 6.81 15.52 -9.95
N LEU A 48 6.96 14.21 -9.67
CA LEU A 48 6.57 13.62 -8.39
C LEU A 48 7.72 13.34 -7.44
N LEU A 49 8.96 13.22 -7.94
CA LEU A 49 10.13 12.88 -7.15
C LEU A 49 11.08 14.06 -7.02
N HIS A 50 11.32 14.49 -5.80
CA HIS A 50 12.32 15.50 -5.54
C HIS A 50 13.73 14.96 -5.86
N GLY A 51 14.50 15.71 -6.66
CA GLY A 51 15.86 15.35 -7.04
C GLY A 51 15.98 14.24 -8.10
N TYR A 52 14.91 13.89 -8.81
CA TYR A 52 15.01 13.00 -9.97
C TYR A 52 15.81 13.65 -11.10
N ASP A 53 16.79 12.91 -11.61
CA ASP A 53 17.63 13.32 -12.74
C ASP A 53 17.28 12.51 -14.00
N LYS A 54 16.70 13.20 -15.00
CA LYS A 54 16.32 12.60 -16.30
C LYS A 54 17.51 12.02 -17.07
N SER A 55 18.72 12.56 -16.88
CA SER A 55 19.90 12.12 -17.64
C SER A 55 20.38 10.73 -17.22
N THR A 56 20.16 10.36 -15.97
CA THR A 56 20.58 9.09 -15.39
C THR A 56 19.43 8.11 -15.15
N SER A 57 18.19 8.62 -15.13
CA SER A 57 16.97 7.91 -14.71
C SER A 57 17.12 7.30 -13.29
N ALA A 58 18.02 7.83 -12.48
CA ALA A 58 18.33 7.28 -11.17
C ALA A 58 17.14 7.40 -10.22
N ASN A 59 16.87 6.31 -9.49
CA ASN A 59 15.89 6.30 -8.41
C ASN A 59 16.43 7.10 -7.21
N PRO A 60 15.86 8.27 -6.85
CA PRO A 60 16.42 9.13 -5.81
C PRO A 60 16.33 8.48 -4.43
N ARG A 61 17.40 8.62 -3.64
CA ARG A 61 17.50 8.08 -2.28
C ARG A 61 18.08 9.12 -1.30
N PRO A 62 17.38 9.40 -0.18
CA PRO A 62 16.05 8.88 0.19
C PRO A 62 14.96 9.34 -0.77
N THR A 63 13.89 8.53 -0.91
CA THR A 63 12.76 8.92 -1.75
C THR A 63 11.93 9.98 -1.04
N VAL A 64 11.84 11.14 -1.67
CA VAL A 64 11.10 12.30 -1.18
C VAL A 64 10.14 12.74 -2.28
N ASP A 65 8.91 13.04 -1.94
CA ASP A 65 7.92 13.55 -2.90
C ASP A 65 8.25 14.99 -3.32
N CYS A 66 7.62 15.47 -4.36
CA CYS A 66 7.86 16.82 -4.89
C CYS A 66 7.54 17.94 -3.89
N ALA A 67 6.72 17.70 -2.87
CA ALA A 67 6.42 18.66 -1.81
C ALA A 67 7.42 18.58 -0.64
N GLY A 68 8.47 17.76 -0.75
CA GLY A 68 9.51 17.62 0.27
C GLY A 68 9.18 16.64 1.40
N ALA A 69 8.10 15.88 1.30
CA ALA A 69 7.78 14.88 2.31
C ALA A 69 8.42 13.51 1.97
N PRO A 70 8.92 12.75 2.96
CA PRO A 70 9.44 11.42 2.72
C PRO A 70 8.30 10.48 2.25
N VAL A 71 8.60 9.62 1.28
CA VAL A 71 7.70 8.56 0.84
C VAL A 71 7.81 7.40 1.81
N TRP A 72 6.75 7.17 2.56
CA TRP A 72 6.74 6.25 3.68
C TRP A 72 5.37 5.61 3.88
N TRP A 73 5.35 4.39 4.35
CA TRP A 73 4.15 3.62 4.66
C TRP A 73 4.39 2.65 5.80
N GLN A 74 3.43 2.56 6.72
CA GLN A 74 3.41 1.56 7.77
C GLN A 74 1.98 1.05 7.93
N ASP A 75 1.80 -0.25 7.76
CA ASP A 75 0.57 -0.92 8.18
C ASP A 75 0.60 -1.14 9.71
N PRO A 76 -0.57 -1.17 10.36
CA PRO A 76 -0.62 -1.48 11.78
C PRO A 76 -0.05 -2.88 12.05
N ALA A 77 0.67 -3.02 13.16
CA ALA A 77 1.26 -4.29 13.57
C ALA A 77 0.19 -5.30 14.01
N ALA A 78 0.53 -6.59 14.00
CA ALA A 78 -0.41 -7.67 14.33
C ALA A 78 -0.89 -7.64 15.79
N ASP A 79 -0.08 -7.09 16.70
CA ASP A 79 -0.44 -6.88 18.11
C ASP A 79 -1.30 -5.63 18.34
N GLU A 80 -1.29 -4.69 17.39
CA GLU A 80 -2.10 -3.48 17.44
C GLU A 80 -3.46 -3.64 16.78
N CYS A 81 -3.62 -4.63 15.88
CA CYS A 81 -4.75 -4.72 14.99
C CYS A 81 -5.21 -6.15 14.74
N ALA A 82 -6.51 -6.39 14.78
CA ALA A 82 -7.08 -7.72 14.55
C ALA A 82 -6.76 -8.28 13.16
N GLU A 83 -6.70 -7.41 12.14
CA GLU A 83 -6.35 -7.76 10.77
C GLU A 83 -5.22 -6.84 10.29
N ALA A 84 -3.99 -7.14 10.72
CA ALA A 84 -2.80 -6.42 10.26
C ALA A 84 -2.66 -6.50 8.73
N GLY A 85 -1.94 -5.54 8.16
CA GLY A 85 -1.56 -5.59 6.76
C GLY A 85 -0.65 -6.80 6.45
N PRO A 86 -0.42 -7.08 5.16
CA PRO A 86 0.41 -8.21 4.75
C PRO A 86 1.85 -8.04 5.25
N ASP A 87 2.41 -9.09 5.84
CA ASP A 87 3.85 -9.12 6.16
C ASP A 87 4.66 -9.18 4.86
N ALA A 88 5.57 -8.23 4.69
CA ALA A 88 6.36 -8.10 3.48
C ALA A 88 7.70 -7.41 3.74
N GLN A 89 8.76 -8.05 3.28
CA GLN A 89 10.10 -7.47 3.35
C GLN A 89 10.38 -6.58 2.13
N PRO A 90 11.01 -5.42 2.30
CA PRO A 90 11.41 -4.59 1.18
C PRO A 90 12.49 -5.31 0.35
N LEU A 91 12.31 -5.31 -0.95
CA LEU A 91 13.36 -5.73 -1.89
C LEU A 91 14.41 -4.64 -2.05
N PRO A 92 15.64 -4.99 -2.50
CA PRO A 92 16.62 -4.00 -2.90
C PRO A 92 16.00 -3.03 -3.90
N PRO A 93 16.05 -1.71 -3.65
CA PRO A 93 15.44 -0.74 -4.54
C PRO A 93 16.15 -0.75 -5.90
N ALA A 94 15.38 -0.61 -6.98
CA ALA A 94 15.92 -0.47 -8.31
C ALA A 94 16.87 0.74 -8.38
N GLU A 95 17.96 0.63 -9.11
CA GLU A 95 18.90 1.73 -9.30
C GLU A 95 18.32 2.81 -10.21
N LYS A 96 17.55 2.38 -11.22
CA LYS A 96 16.89 3.26 -12.20
C LYS A 96 15.40 2.99 -12.21
N LEU A 97 14.63 4.02 -12.53
CA LEU A 97 13.19 3.94 -12.77
C LEU A 97 12.94 3.73 -14.27
N GLY A 98 11.99 2.86 -14.58
CA GLY A 98 11.55 2.52 -15.92
C GLY A 98 10.03 2.71 -16.09
N GLU A 99 9.52 2.44 -17.29
CA GLU A 99 8.09 2.52 -17.58
C GLU A 99 7.27 1.57 -16.70
N GLU A 100 7.84 0.43 -16.32
CA GLU A 100 7.27 -0.56 -15.41
C GLU A 100 7.10 -0.07 -13.97
N ASP A 101 7.70 1.06 -13.63
CA ASP A 101 7.59 1.70 -12.32
C ASP A 101 6.54 2.82 -12.30
N LEU A 102 5.75 2.94 -13.37
CA LEU A 102 4.73 3.97 -13.53
C LEU A 102 3.34 3.33 -13.74
N VAL A 103 2.37 3.75 -12.95
CA VAL A 103 0.95 3.51 -13.20
C VAL A 103 0.29 4.85 -13.50
N LEU A 104 -0.39 4.94 -14.63
CA LEU A 104 -1.03 6.15 -15.11
C LEU A 104 -2.47 5.86 -15.50
N GLU A 105 -3.41 6.53 -14.86
CA GLU A 105 -4.84 6.43 -15.16
C GLU A 105 -5.42 7.79 -15.51
N THR A 106 -6.13 7.85 -16.63
CA THR A 106 -6.84 9.05 -17.05
C THR A 106 -8.27 9.01 -16.48
N LEU A 107 -8.65 10.04 -15.71
CA LEU A 107 -9.97 10.12 -15.07
C LEU A 107 -10.98 10.85 -15.98
N GLN A 108 -10.87 12.16 -16.04
CA GLN A 108 -11.71 13.05 -16.86
C GLN A 108 -10.82 13.99 -17.66
N ALA A 109 -11.42 14.81 -18.49
CA ALA A 109 -10.67 15.76 -19.34
C ALA A 109 -9.63 16.53 -18.51
N GLY A 110 -8.35 16.26 -18.76
CA GLY A 110 -7.23 16.93 -18.12
C GLY A 110 -6.79 16.39 -16.76
N GLN A 111 -7.50 15.44 -16.15
CA GLN A 111 -7.10 14.85 -14.86
C GLN A 111 -6.54 13.43 -15.00
N ARG A 112 -5.49 13.16 -14.25
CA ARG A 112 -4.82 11.85 -14.19
C ARG A 112 -4.43 11.47 -12.77
N LEU A 113 -4.51 10.18 -12.47
CA LEU A 113 -3.84 9.58 -11.32
C LEU A 113 -2.50 9.03 -11.77
N VAL A 114 -1.46 9.36 -11.05
CA VAL A 114 -0.09 8.95 -11.35
C VAL A 114 0.51 8.33 -10.10
N TRP A 115 0.99 7.10 -10.19
CA TRP A 115 1.73 6.43 -9.12
C TRP A 115 3.10 6.00 -9.62
N VAL A 116 4.15 6.43 -8.92
CA VAL A 116 5.55 6.08 -9.22
C VAL A 116 6.06 5.10 -8.17
N MET A 117 6.39 3.89 -8.58
CA MET A 117 6.86 2.82 -7.71
C MET A 117 8.38 2.91 -7.52
N THR A 118 8.83 3.39 -6.36
CA THR A 118 10.25 3.58 -6.04
C THR A 118 10.85 2.44 -5.22
N ARG A 119 10.01 1.59 -4.61
CA ARG A 119 10.38 0.42 -3.81
C ARG A 119 9.39 -0.70 -4.01
N ARG A 120 9.88 -1.94 -4.06
CA ARG A 120 9.06 -3.15 -4.19
C ARG A 120 9.23 -4.06 -2.97
N PHE A 121 8.29 -4.96 -2.74
CA PHE A 121 8.25 -5.87 -1.60
C PHE A 121 8.12 -7.33 -2.06
N THR A 122 8.47 -8.27 -1.16
CA THR A 122 8.44 -9.71 -1.42
C THR A 122 7.05 -10.28 -1.67
N ASN A 123 6.00 -9.58 -1.26
CA ASN A 123 4.60 -9.96 -1.47
C ASN A 123 3.97 -9.36 -2.74
N GLY A 124 4.77 -8.73 -3.61
CA GLY A 124 4.29 -8.11 -4.86
C GLY A 124 3.77 -6.68 -4.71
N GLU A 125 3.77 -6.12 -3.51
CA GLU A 125 3.47 -4.70 -3.32
C GLU A 125 4.62 -3.81 -3.81
N ALA A 126 4.29 -2.57 -4.14
CA ALA A 126 5.25 -1.49 -4.33
C ALA A 126 4.85 -0.27 -3.49
N LEU A 127 5.81 0.58 -3.20
CA LEU A 127 5.64 1.84 -2.49
C LEU A 127 6.20 2.98 -3.35
N GLY A 128 5.47 4.08 -3.37
CA GLY A 128 5.94 5.29 -4.02
C GLY A 128 4.94 6.45 -3.92
N PRO A 129 5.30 7.64 -4.39
CA PRO A 129 4.38 8.77 -4.41
C PRO A 129 3.24 8.52 -5.39
N VAL A 130 2.02 8.87 -4.98
CA VAL A 130 0.82 8.88 -5.80
C VAL A 130 0.24 10.29 -5.84
N ALA A 131 -0.21 10.73 -7.00
CA ALA A 131 -0.75 12.07 -7.18
C ALA A 131 -2.00 12.10 -8.05
N LEU A 132 -2.89 13.05 -7.74
CA LEU A 132 -3.88 13.56 -8.68
C LEU A 132 -3.25 14.76 -9.39
N VAL A 133 -3.17 14.70 -10.71
CA VAL A 133 -2.52 15.69 -11.55
C VAL A 133 -3.53 16.27 -12.54
N GLU A 134 -3.57 17.60 -12.62
CA GLU A 134 -4.33 18.33 -13.62
C GLU A 134 -3.39 18.80 -14.74
N THR A 135 -3.81 18.60 -15.98
CA THR A 135 -3.13 19.15 -17.16
C THR A 135 -3.71 20.54 -17.47
N SER A 136 -2.86 21.56 -17.41
CA SER A 136 -3.21 22.95 -17.74
C SER A 136 -2.55 23.39 -19.06
N GLU A 137 -2.86 24.60 -19.52
CA GLU A 137 -2.20 25.21 -20.70
C GLU A 137 -0.69 25.42 -20.49
N GLN A 138 -0.24 25.55 -19.24
CA GLN A 138 1.15 25.79 -18.87
C GLN A 138 1.93 24.51 -18.57
N GLY A 139 1.25 23.39 -18.31
CA GLY A 139 1.90 22.12 -17.93
C GLY A 139 1.06 21.24 -17.01
N PHE A 140 1.73 20.57 -16.11
CA PHE A 140 1.14 19.62 -15.15
C PHE A 140 1.15 20.18 -13.73
N ARG A 141 0.01 20.14 -13.05
CA ARG A 141 -0.18 20.66 -11.70
C ARG A 141 -0.65 19.54 -10.78
N VAL A 142 0.05 19.33 -9.68
CA VAL A 142 -0.35 18.36 -8.65
C VAL A 142 -1.42 18.97 -7.77
N GLU A 143 -2.60 18.36 -7.73
CA GLU A 143 -3.74 18.78 -6.91
C GLU A 143 -3.81 18.02 -5.57
N ALA A 144 -3.38 16.77 -5.59
CA ALA A 144 -3.29 15.94 -4.39
C ALA A 144 -2.09 15.01 -4.48
N LEU A 145 -1.50 14.67 -3.35
CA LEU A 145 -0.27 13.89 -3.23
C LEU A 145 -0.34 12.95 -2.01
N GLY A 146 0.32 11.80 -2.09
CA GLY A 146 0.43 10.89 -0.96
C GLY A 146 1.48 9.82 -1.21
N SER A 147 1.69 8.94 -0.22
CA SER A 147 2.46 7.72 -0.38
C SER A 147 1.50 6.55 -0.53
N LEU A 148 1.56 5.83 -1.63
CA LEU A 148 0.75 4.63 -1.87
C LEU A 148 1.62 3.38 -1.76
N ARG A 149 1.17 2.41 -0.96
CA ARG A 149 1.65 1.04 -0.97
C ARG A 149 0.51 0.15 -1.44
N ALA A 150 0.66 -0.52 -2.58
CA ALA A 150 -0.35 -1.37 -3.19
C ALA A 150 0.32 -2.47 -4.03
N MET A 151 -0.48 -3.45 -4.50
CA MET A 151 0.02 -4.46 -5.45
C MET A 151 0.48 -3.80 -6.74
N ALA A 152 1.66 -4.20 -7.24
CA ALA A 152 2.29 -3.57 -8.40
C ALA A 152 1.80 -4.13 -9.74
N LYS A 153 1.31 -5.38 -9.75
CA LYS A 153 0.91 -6.05 -10.98
C LYS A 153 -0.55 -5.75 -11.33
N ASN A 154 -0.83 -5.46 -12.60
CA ASN A 154 -2.16 -5.17 -13.12
C ASN A 154 -2.91 -4.09 -12.29
N THR A 155 -2.17 -3.10 -11.83
CA THR A 155 -2.72 -2.07 -10.96
C THR A 155 -3.57 -1.10 -11.74
N THR A 156 -4.76 -0.83 -11.22
CA THR A 156 -5.66 0.23 -11.67
C THR A 156 -5.90 1.22 -10.55
N LEU A 157 -5.98 2.50 -10.89
CA LEU A 157 -6.25 3.58 -9.95
C LEU A 157 -7.57 4.25 -10.31
N ARG A 158 -8.41 4.57 -9.33
CA ARG A 158 -9.62 5.35 -9.56
C ARG A 158 -9.94 6.24 -8.36
N LEU A 159 -10.74 7.26 -8.58
CA LEU A 159 -11.30 8.10 -7.53
C LEU A 159 -12.78 7.77 -7.35
N GLU A 160 -13.14 7.48 -6.13
CA GLU A 160 -14.52 7.32 -5.66
C GLU A 160 -14.90 8.49 -4.76
N LYS A 161 -16.19 8.70 -4.56
CA LYS A 161 -16.70 9.77 -3.71
C LYS A 161 -17.63 9.22 -2.64
N VAL A 162 -17.33 9.51 -1.37
CA VAL A 162 -18.12 9.10 -0.21
C VAL A 162 -18.28 10.32 0.70
N ARG A 163 -19.50 10.70 1.03
CA ARG A 163 -19.81 11.88 1.87
C ARG A 163 -19.08 13.16 1.43
N GLY A 164 -19.00 13.37 0.11
CA GLY A 164 -18.30 14.53 -0.44
C GLY A 164 -16.77 14.43 -0.43
N THR A 165 -16.18 13.41 0.21
CA THR A 165 -14.73 13.18 0.25
C THR A 165 -14.32 12.28 -0.91
N GLN A 166 -13.28 12.67 -1.64
CA GLN A 166 -12.65 11.81 -2.64
C GLN A 166 -11.81 10.73 -1.95
N ILE A 167 -11.86 9.52 -2.49
CA ILE A 167 -11.11 8.37 -2.01
C ILE A 167 -10.36 7.78 -3.19
N LEU A 168 -9.04 7.70 -3.09
CA LEU A 168 -8.23 6.94 -4.02
C LEU A 168 -8.42 5.44 -3.74
N VAL A 169 -8.73 4.69 -4.78
CA VAL A 169 -8.79 3.23 -4.76
C VAL A 169 -7.71 2.72 -5.71
N ALA A 170 -6.81 1.90 -5.18
CA ALA A 170 -5.78 1.20 -5.94
C ALA A 170 -6.05 -0.30 -5.88
N GLU A 171 -6.33 -0.92 -7.02
CA GLU A 171 -6.55 -2.38 -7.12
C GLU A 171 -5.43 -2.99 -7.94
N GLY A 172 -4.86 -4.10 -7.46
CA GLY A 172 -3.80 -4.80 -8.15
C GLY A 172 -3.73 -6.27 -7.73
N ASP A 173 -2.88 -7.03 -8.40
CA ASP A 173 -2.79 -8.47 -8.28
C ASP A 173 -1.50 -8.90 -7.58
N ALA A 174 -1.64 -9.78 -6.58
CA ALA A 174 -0.58 -10.60 -6.04
C ALA A 174 -0.59 -11.95 -6.76
N CYS A 175 0.47 -12.27 -7.49
CA CYS A 175 0.52 -13.49 -8.29
C CYS A 175 1.63 -14.42 -7.81
N THR A 176 1.36 -15.73 -7.77
CA THR A 176 2.37 -16.75 -7.42
C THR A 176 3.41 -16.86 -8.51
N THR A 177 4.64 -17.21 -8.11
CA THR A 177 5.74 -17.51 -9.03
C THR A 177 6.06 -19.02 -8.99
N GLY A 178 6.14 -19.63 -10.14
CA GLY A 178 6.45 -21.05 -10.28
C GLY A 178 5.21 -21.91 -10.47
N GLY A 179 5.12 -22.61 -11.59
CA GLY A 179 3.97 -23.39 -11.98
C GLY A 179 2.90 -22.58 -12.71
N GLU A 180 1.64 -22.92 -12.50
CA GLU A 180 0.51 -22.15 -13.00
C GLU A 180 0.40 -20.84 -12.21
N GLU A 181 0.33 -19.70 -12.92
CA GLU A 181 0.23 -18.40 -12.29
C GLU A 181 -1.17 -18.22 -11.69
N VAL A 182 -1.24 -18.16 -10.35
CA VAL A 182 -2.46 -17.83 -9.62
C VAL A 182 -2.36 -16.42 -9.08
N CYS A 183 -3.27 -15.55 -9.52
CA CYS A 183 -3.33 -14.14 -9.10
C CYS A 183 -4.49 -13.91 -8.12
N ARG A 184 -4.21 -13.12 -7.08
CA ARG A 184 -5.19 -12.71 -6.06
C ARG A 184 -5.27 -11.20 -6.04
N ARG A 185 -6.48 -10.69 -6.29
CA ARG A 185 -6.72 -9.25 -6.38
C ARG A 185 -6.92 -8.63 -5.01
N HIS A 186 -6.32 -7.44 -4.83
CA HIS A 186 -6.38 -6.67 -3.60
C HIS A 186 -6.69 -5.20 -3.89
N ALA A 187 -7.33 -4.53 -2.94
CA ALA A 187 -7.61 -3.11 -3.01
C ALA A 187 -7.03 -2.38 -1.79
N ARG A 188 -6.44 -1.21 -2.02
CA ARG A 188 -6.12 -0.19 -1.02
C ARG A 188 -7.05 0.98 -1.19
N ILE A 189 -7.49 1.59 -0.10
CA ILE A 189 -8.27 2.82 -0.13
C ILE A 189 -7.59 3.90 0.69
N MET A 190 -7.57 5.14 0.16
CA MET A 190 -6.91 6.28 0.77
C MET A 190 -7.81 7.51 0.65
N PRO A 191 -8.41 7.99 1.73
CA PRO A 191 -9.18 9.23 1.72
C PRO A 191 -8.30 10.44 1.40
N LEU A 192 -8.85 11.37 0.64
CA LEU A 192 -8.23 12.66 0.33
C LEU A 192 -8.64 13.69 1.39
N ARG A 193 -7.64 14.29 2.07
CA ARG A 193 -7.83 15.37 3.03
C ARG A 193 -6.83 16.49 2.76
N THR A 194 -7.30 17.70 2.62
CA THR A 194 -6.44 18.88 2.45
C THR A 194 -5.30 18.65 1.43
N ASN A 195 -5.62 18.17 0.24
CA ASN A 195 -4.68 17.86 -0.86
C ASN A 195 -3.71 16.72 -0.58
N ARG A 196 -3.96 15.87 0.44
CA ARG A 196 -3.16 14.68 0.68
C ARG A 196 -4.03 13.42 0.75
N PHE A 197 -3.54 12.35 0.11
CA PHE A 197 -4.04 11.01 0.30
C PHE A 197 -3.38 10.42 1.55
N PHE A 198 -4.20 9.90 2.45
CA PHE A 198 -3.72 9.31 3.70
C PHE A 198 -3.93 7.80 3.72
N SER A 199 -2.92 7.08 4.24
CA SER A 199 -3.11 5.69 4.65
C SER A 199 -3.98 5.64 5.90
N GLU A 200 -4.95 4.74 5.90
CA GLU A 200 -5.88 4.60 7.01
C GLU A 200 -5.86 3.17 7.56
N SER A 201 -6.12 3.07 8.86
CA SER A 201 -6.59 1.83 9.48
C SER A 201 -8.11 1.88 9.58
N VAL A 202 -8.74 0.73 9.52
CA VAL A 202 -10.15 0.60 9.84
C VAL A 202 -10.28 0.36 11.34
N SER A 203 -11.05 1.18 12.04
CA SER A 203 -11.30 1.06 13.46
C SER A 203 -12.79 0.85 13.73
N ASN A 204 -13.14 0.29 14.88
CA ASN A 204 -14.52 0.25 15.34
C ASN A 204 -14.94 1.55 16.05
N ALA A 205 -16.19 1.63 16.49
CA ALA A 205 -16.72 2.79 17.19
C ALA A 205 -15.97 3.10 18.52
N SER A 206 -15.35 2.10 19.16
CA SER A 206 -14.50 2.26 20.35
C SER A 206 -13.04 2.57 20.02
N ARG A 207 -12.71 2.82 18.75
CA ARG A 207 -11.37 3.11 18.23
C ARG A 207 -10.39 1.92 18.30
N ALA A 208 -10.86 0.71 18.55
CA ALA A 208 -10.02 -0.46 18.41
C ALA A 208 -9.78 -0.75 16.92
N CYS A 209 -8.54 -1.05 16.55
CA CYS A 209 -8.16 -1.36 15.18
C CYS A 209 -8.82 -2.67 14.72
N LEU A 210 -9.50 -2.65 13.59
CA LEU A 210 -10.07 -3.82 12.92
C LEU A 210 -9.18 -4.34 11.81
N GLY A 211 -8.35 -3.49 11.20
CA GLY A 211 -7.48 -3.86 10.10
C GLY A 211 -6.85 -2.66 9.40
N ALA A 212 -5.92 -2.91 8.50
CA ALA A 212 -5.45 -1.92 7.54
C ALA A 212 -6.57 -1.61 6.53
N ALA A 213 -6.52 -0.43 5.89
CA ALA A 213 -7.42 -0.11 4.77
C ALA A 213 -6.98 -0.86 3.50
N TRP A 214 -6.81 -2.15 3.64
CA TRP A 214 -6.38 -3.12 2.65
C TRP A 214 -7.38 -4.28 2.60
N PHE A 215 -7.89 -4.56 1.42
CA PHE A 215 -9.01 -5.47 1.23
C PHE A 215 -8.65 -6.53 0.21
N PRO A 216 -8.51 -7.81 0.61
CA PRO A 216 -8.43 -8.89 -0.36
C PRO A 216 -9.77 -9.01 -1.10
N LEU A 217 -9.76 -8.85 -2.42
CA LEU A 217 -10.93 -9.05 -3.27
C LEU A 217 -11.05 -10.53 -3.66
N SER A 218 -9.92 -11.25 -3.68
CA SER A 218 -9.87 -12.70 -3.72
C SER A 218 -8.75 -13.22 -2.82
N ARG A 219 -9.00 -14.29 -2.08
CA ARG A 219 -8.01 -14.92 -1.20
C ARG A 219 -8.32 -16.40 -1.06
N GLU A 220 -7.28 -17.21 -0.95
CA GLU A 220 -7.38 -18.63 -0.66
C GLU A 220 -6.50 -18.99 0.53
N LEU A 221 -6.92 -19.98 1.29
CA LEU A 221 -6.12 -20.58 2.35
C LEU A 221 -6.53 -22.04 2.55
N THR A 222 -5.57 -22.92 2.68
CA THR A 222 -5.81 -24.35 2.90
C THR A 222 -5.31 -24.75 4.27
N PHE A 223 -6.09 -25.57 4.97
CA PHE A 223 -5.73 -26.18 6.24
C PHE A 223 -5.66 -27.70 6.09
N GLU A 224 -4.71 -28.31 6.78
CA GLU A 224 -4.71 -29.73 7.06
C GLU A 224 -5.49 -29.99 8.35
N LEU A 225 -6.49 -30.87 8.26
CA LEU A 225 -7.33 -31.24 9.38
C LEU A 225 -6.74 -32.47 10.12
N PRO A 226 -7.05 -32.67 11.41
CA PRO A 226 -6.57 -33.80 12.15
C PRO A 226 -6.96 -35.18 11.59
N ASN A 227 -7.99 -35.25 10.76
CA ASN A 227 -8.45 -36.47 10.07
C ASN A 227 -7.80 -36.70 8.70
N GLY A 228 -6.74 -35.93 8.32
CA GLY A 228 -6.03 -36.05 7.07
C GLY A 228 -6.66 -35.34 5.88
N LEU A 229 -7.87 -34.81 6.01
CA LEU A 229 -8.49 -34.03 4.94
C LEU A 229 -7.85 -32.65 4.81
N ARG A 230 -7.91 -32.07 3.61
CA ARG A 230 -7.56 -30.68 3.33
C ARG A 230 -8.82 -29.85 3.21
N ARG A 231 -8.87 -28.75 3.97
CA ARG A 231 -9.97 -27.79 3.95
C ARG A 231 -9.52 -26.50 3.29
N LYS A 232 -10.08 -26.20 2.12
CA LYS A 232 -9.80 -24.98 1.34
C LYS A 232 -10.86 -23.93 1.65
N PHE A 233 -10.40 -22.72 1.95
CA PHE A 233 -11.21 -21.49 2.07
C PHE A 233 -10.96 -20.64 0.85
N GLU A 234 -12.01 -20.15 0.24
CA GLU A 234 -11.96 -19.25 -0.92
C GLU A 234 -12.82 -18.03 -0.60
N LEU A 235 -12.18 -16.85 -0.54
CA LEU A 235 -12.84 -15.57 -0.36
C LEU A 235 -13.04 -14.89 -1.71
N THR A 236 -14.23 -14.34 -1.91
CA THR A 236 -14.50 -13.32 -2.92
C THR A 236 -15.11 -12.11 -2.22
N SER A 237 -14.57 -10.92 -2.49
CA SER A 237 -15.09 -9.67 -1.94
C SER A 237 -15.36 -8.65 -3.02
N THR A 238 -16.32 -7.77 -2.77
CA THR A 238 -16.65 -6.64 -3.64
C THR A 238 -16.77 -5.38 -2.80
N LEU A 239 -16.12 -4.30 -3.25
CA LEU A 239 -16.20 -2.96 -2.69
C LEU A 239 -17.21 -2.15 -3.49
N THR A 240 -18.20 -1.56 -2.81
CA THR A 240 -19.17 -0.65 -3.40
C THR A 240 -19.09 0.69 -2.67
N PHE A 241 -18.94 1.77 -3.42
CA PHE A 241 -18.83 3.12 -2.90
C PHE A 241 -20.17 3.83 -3.12
N ALA A 242 -20.74 4.36 -2.05
CA ALA A 242 -21.99 5.11 -2.08
C ALA A 242 -21.83 6.41 -1.30
N GLU A 243 -22.80 7.32 -1.44
CA GLU A 243 -22.73 8.63 -0.76
C GLU A 243 -22.71 8.49 0.77
N ASP A 244 -23.31 7.46 1.34
CA ASP A 244 -23.42 7.20 2.77
C ASP A 244 -22.26 6.40 3.36
N GLY A 245 -21.45 5.69 2.54
CA GLY A 245 -20.35 4.87 3.00
C GLY A 245 -19.81 3.91 1.98
N ILE A 246 -18.93 3.01 2.44
CA ILE A 246 -18.36 1.94 1.66
C ILE A 246 -18.94 0.61 2.15
N SER A 247 -19.48 -0.18 1.24
CA SER A 247 -19.97 -1.53 1.53
C SER A 247 -18.95 -2.56 1.05
N VAL A 248 -18.57 -3.47 1.94
CA VAL A 248 -17.70 -4.61 1.64
C VAL A 248 -18.54 -5.87 1.74
N GLN A 249 -18.89 -6.45 0.58
CA GLN A 249 -19.59 -7.72 0.51
C GLN A 249 -18.56 -8.84 0.43
N GLU A 250 -18.62 -9.78 1.35
CA GLU A 250 -17.69 -10.90 1.46
C GLU A 250 -18.45 -12.21 1.33
N GLN A 251 -17.97 -13.10 0.48
CA GLN A 251 -18.44 -14.48 0.35
C GLN A 251 -17.26 -15.41 0.58
N VAL A 252 -17.41 -16.35 1.51
CA VAL A 252 -16.42 -17.40 1.76
C VAL A 252 -17.03 -18.75 1.42
N GLN A 253 -16.37 -19.48 0.53
CA GLN A 253 -16.67 -20.86 0.22
C GLN A 253 -15.64 -21.75 0.89
N VAL A 254 -16.10 -22.83 1.51
CA VAL A 254 -15.24 -23.81 2.21
C VAL A 254 -15.49 -25.16 1.61
N SER A 255 -14.44 -25.83 1.15
CA SER A 255 -14.49 -27.16 0.58
C SER A 255 -13.47 -28.09 1.23
N ASP A 256 -13.82 -29.36 1.37
CA ASP A 256 -12.95 -30.41 1.86
C ASP A 256 -12.53 -31.32 0.70
N SER A 257 -11.25 -31.69 0.65
CA SER A 257 -10.68 -32.62 -0.31
C SER A 257 -9.85 -33.68 0.42
N ASP A 258 -9.79 -34.87 -0.16
CA ASP A 258 -8.90 -35.92 0.29
C ASP A 258 -7.61 -35.89 -0.54
N PRO A 259 -6.45 -35.62 0.05
CA PRO A 259 -5.19 -35.59 -0.69
C PRO A 259 -4.78 -36.95 -1.25
N GLU A 260 -5.34 -38.06 -0.71
CA GLU A 260 -5.10 -39.41 -1.22
C GLU A 260 -5.96 -39.71 -2.46
N GLN A 261 -6.99 -38.88 -2.74
CA GLN A 261 -7.91 -39.01 -3.87
C GLN A 261 -7.97 -37.73 -4.70
N PRO A 262 -6.87 -37.32 -5.35
CA PRO A 262 -6.80 -36.03 -6.05
C PRO A 262 -7.78 -35.89 -7.22
N ASP A 263 -8.21 -37.00 -7.82
CA ASP A 263 -9.17 -37.03 -8.92
C ASP A 263 -10.63 -36.86 -8.49
N VAL A 264 -10.90 -36.91 -7.18
CA VAL A 264 -12.24 -36.68 -6.63
C VAL A 264 -12.45 -35.19 -6.39
N ALA A 265 -13.51 -34.65 -6.98
CA ALA A 265 -13.85 -33.22 -6.83
C ALA A 265 -14.03 -32.85 -5.34
N PRO A 266 -13.49 -31.69 -4.90
CA PRO A 266 -13.68 -31.22 -3.54
C PRO A 266 -15.15 -31.12 -3.15
N ARG A 267 -15.48 -31.56 -1.95
CA ARG A 267 -16.83 -31.50 -1.42
C ARG A 267 -17.08 -30.15 -0.77
N LEU A 268 -18.12 -29.43 -1.20
CA LEU A 268 -18.56 -28.22 -0.53
C LEU A 268 -18.96 -28.52 0.92
N TYR A 269 -18.24 -27.93 1.87
CA TYR A 269 -18.51 -28.04 3.29
C TYR A 269 -19.45 -26.93 3.77
N ARG A 270 -19.16 -25.67 3.40
CA ARG A 270 -19.94 -24.50 3.83
C ARG A 270 -19.80 -23.35 2.84
N ARG A 271 -20.87 -22.55 2.72
CA ARG A 271 -20.83 -21.22 2.10
C ARG A 271 -21.35 -20.21 3.13
N ALA A 272 -20.66 -19.12 3.30
CA ALA A 272 -21.06 -18.01 4.16
C ALA A 272 -20.95 -16.71 3.37
N GLN A 273 -21.85 -15.77 3.65
CA GLN A 273 -21.85 -14.44 3.05
C GLN A 273 -22.12 -13.42 4.15
N ASP A 274 -21.46 -12.29 4.08
CA ASP A 274 -21.64 -11.18 5.01
C ASP A 274 -21.37 -9.84 4.31
N THR A 275 -21.95 -8.79 4.84
CA THR A 275 -21.72 -7.43 4.38
C THR A 275 -21.29 -6.59 5.57
N ARG A 276 -20.14 -5.94 5.48
CA ARG A 276 -19.70 -4.93 6.45
C ARG A 276 -19.72 -3.56 5.80
N THR A 277 -19.95 -2.55 6.61
CA THR A 277 -19.94 -1.15 6.18
C THR A 277 -18.76 -0.42 6.80
N LEU A 278 -18.16 0.45 6.00
CA LEU A 278 -17.13 1.37 6.44
C LEU A 278 -17.66 2.78 6.27
N GLU A 279 -17.63 3.54 7.33
CA GLU A 279 -18.01 4.95 7.32
C GLU A 279 -16.77 5.83 7.39
N LEU A 280 -16.78 6.90 6.62
CA LEU A 280 -15.80 7.97 6.76
C LEU A 280 -16.34 8.99 7.76
N ALA A 281 -15.89 8.92 9.02
CA ALA A 281 -16.34 9.78 10.10
C ALA A 281 -15.15 10.31 10.91
N ASN A 282 -15.19 11.59 11.28
CA ASN A 282 -14.17 12.24 12.12
C ASN A 282 -12.73 11.98 11.66
N ASN A 283 -12.51 12.01 10.36
CA ASN A 283 -11.22 11.71 9.73
C ASN A 283 -10.69 10.27 9.96
N ALA A 284 -11.56 9.28 10.16
CA ALA A 284 -11.21 7.88 10.29
C ALA A 284 -12.15 7.00 9.47
N LEU A 285 -11.68 5.83 9.08
CA LEU A 285 -12.48 4.75 8.52
C LEU A 285 -13.04 3.92 9.69
N LEU A 286 -14.34 3.98 9.90
CA LEU A 286 -15.03 3.24 10.96
C LEU A 286 -15.74 2.03 10.36
N GLY A 287 -15.32 0.84 10.77
CA GLY A 287 -15.97 -0.42 10.41
C GLY A 287 -16.95 -0.87 11.49
N ASN A 288 -18.07 -1.44 11.08
CA ASN A 288 -19.06 -1.97 12.01
C ASN A 288 -18.67 -3.34 12.60
N LYS A 289 -17.78 -4.08 11.94
CA LYS A 289 -17.32 -5.41 12.39
C LYS A 289 -16.05 -5.85 11.65
N ALA A 290 -15.37 -6.88 12.19
CA ALA A 290 -14.27 -7.57 11.53
C ALA A 290 -14.73 -8.33 10.28
N SER A 291 -13.80 -8.71 9.39
CA SER A 291 -14.10 -9.43 8.15
C SER A 291 -14.72 -10.81 8.41
N LEU A 292 -15.49 -11.29 7.46
CA LEU A 292 -15.99 -12.67 7.49
C LEU A 292 -14.82 -13.66 7.44
N TRP A 293 -13.79 -13.33 6.66
CA TRP A 293 -12.59 -14.14 6.50
C TRP A 293 -11.89 -14.40 7.83
N SER A 294 -11.51 -13.35 8.58
CA SER A 294 -10.79 -13.52 9.84
C SER A 294 -11.60 -14.31 10.85
N ARG A 295 -12.90 -14.06 10.97
CA ARG A 295 -13.80 -14.81 11.86
C ARG A 295 -13.89 -16.29 11.53
N MET A 296 -13.86 -16.66 10.25
CA MET A 296 -13.91 -18.04 9.82
C MET A 296 -12.57 -18.76 9.97
N VAL A 297 -11.45 -18.09 9.65
CA VAL A 297 -10.10 -18.63 9.80
C VAL A 297 -9.74 -18.86 11.26
N GLU A 298 -10.04 -17.91 12.15
CA GLU A 298 -9.84 -18.08 13.59
C GLU A 298 -10.54 -19.32 14.15
N GLN A 299 -11.72 -19.67 13.65
CA GLN A 299 -12.42 -20.89 14.07
C GLN A 299 -11.62 -22.15 13.72
N GLN A 300 -10.91 -22.18 12.58
CA GLN A 300 -10.08 -23.34 12.20
C GLN A 300 -8.86 -23.47 13.10
N VAL A 301 -8.19 -22.39 13.42
CA VAL A 301 -7.05 -22.38 14.34
C VAL A 301 -7.47 -22.95 15.72
N ARG A 302 -8.65 -22.57 16.20
CA ARG A 302 -9.18 -23.05 17.49
C ARG A 302 -9.46 -24.56 17.54
N ILE A 303 -9.75 -25.21 16.40
CA ILE A 303 -9.95 -26.66 16.33
C ILE A 303 -8.67 -27.45 16.03
N GLY A 304 -7.50 -26.79 16.07
CA GLY A 304 -6.20 -27.41 15.86
C GLY A 304 -5.87 -27.76 14.42
N ALA A 305 -6.53 -27.14 13.45
CA ALA A 305 -6.16 -27.23 12.04
C ALA A 305 -4.88 -26.44 11.78
N HIS A 306 -3.97 -26.99 10.96
CA HIS A 306 -2.72 -26.34 10.59
C HIS A 306 -2.84 -25.74 9.19
N ALA A 307 -2.51 -24.46 9.07
CA ALA A 307 -2.45 -23.80 7.75
C ALA A 307 -1.33 -24.42 6.91
N VAL A 308 -1.67 -24.82 5.70
CA VAL A 308 -0.66 -25.21 4.70
C VAL A 308 0.07 -23.94 4.25
N PRO A 309 1.40 -23.90 4.28
CA PRO A 309 2.15 -22.76 3.81
C PRO A 309 1.73 -22.40 2.38
N GLU A 310 1.36 -21.14 2.15
CA GLU A 310 1.07 -20.66 0.82
C GLU A 310 2.36 -20.65 -0.03
N ALA A 311 2.24 -20.97 -1.32
CA ALA A 311 3.33 -20.77 -2.25
C ALA A 311 3.75 -19.29 -2.21
N PRO A 312 5.06 -18.98 -2.24
CA PRO A 312 5.53 -17.61 -2.12
C PRO A 312 4.89 -16.73 -3.19
N ILE A 313 4.23 -15.68 -2.74
CA ILE A 313 3.65 -14.67 -3.60
C ILE A 313 4.81 -13.83 -4.13
N TRP A 314 4.95 -13.81 -5.43
CA TRP A 314 5.84 -12.99 -6.23
C TRP A 314 7.25 -12.74 -5.66
N ALA A 315 8.25 -13.47 -6.17
CA ALA A 315 9.65 -13.04 -6.17
C ALA A 315 9.95 -12.39 -7.52
N LEU A 316 10.66 -11.27 -7.53
CA LEU A 316 11.29 -10.80 -8.79
C LEU A 316 12.04 -11.99 -9.41
N PRO A 317 11.88 -12.28 -10.70
CA PRO A 317 12.70 -13.31 -11.33
C PRO A 317 14.15 -12.94 -11.03
N ALA A 318 14.86 -13.85 -10.33
CA ALA A 318 16.29 -13.69 -10.11
C ALA A 318 16.88 -13.38 -11.49
N LYS A 319 17.48 -12.20 -11.66
CA LYS A 319 18.27 -11.92 -12.88
C LYS A 319 19.16 -13.15 -13.05
N LYS A 320 18.94 -13.95 -14.10
CA LYS A 320 19.89 -14.97 -14.48
C LYS A 320 21.19 -14.22 -14.68
N VAL A 321 22.06 -14.29 -13.68
CA VAL A 321 23.46 -13.93 -13.84
C VAL A 321 23.93 -14.94 -14.86
N THR A 322 24.00 -14.53 -16.12
CA THR A 322 24.69 -15.25 -17.14
C THR A 322 26.15 -15.27 -16.65
N GLN A 323 26.52 -16.33 -15.95
CA GLN A 323 27.93 -16.63 -15.70
C GLN A 323 28.53 -16.75 -17.09
N GLY A 324 29.13 -15.64 -17.55
CA GLY A 324 30.03 -15.67 -18.67
C GLY A 324 31.10 -16.68 -18.32
N ALA A 325 31.16 -17.75 -19.10
CA ALA A 325 32.26 -18.69 -19.08
C ALA A 325 33.56 -17.89 -19.33
N THR A 326 34.25 -17.56 -18.26
CA THR A 326 35.66 -17.19 -18.32
C THR A 326 36.44 -18.44 -17.98
N ASP A 327 36.85 -19.14 -19.04
CA ASP A 327 38.08 -19.93 -19.00
C ASP A 327 39.21 -19.01 -18.54
N ALA A 328 39.54 -19.05 -17.27
CA ALA A 328 40.74 -18.45 -16.72
C ALA A 328 41.62 -19.57 -16.20
N THR A 329 42.60 -19.88 -17.02
CA THR A 329 43.84 -20.59 -16.75
C THR A 329 44.33 -20.37 -15.32
N ALA A 330 44.50 -21.47 -14.59
CA ALA A 330 45.04 -21.50 -13.24
C ALA A 330 46.46 -20.88 -13.20
N ALA A 331 46.62 -19.80 -12.43
CA ALA A 331 47.93 -19.32 -11.98
C ALA A 331 48.20 -19.83 -10.55
N PRO A 332 49.44 -20.20 -10.22
CA PRO A 332 49.76 -20.86 -8.95
C PRO A 332 49.67 -19.91 -7.75
N GLN A 333 49.06 -20.41 -6.68
CA GLN A 333 48.98 -19.72 -5.38
C GLN A 333 50.38 -19.57 -4.74
N PRO A 334 50.70 -18.39 -4.19
CA PRO A 334 51.83 -18.27 -3.27
C PRO A 334 51.43 -18.78 -1.89
N GLN A 335 52.29 -19.64 -1.32
CA GLN A 335 52.21 -20.17 0.04
C GLN A 335 52.42 -19.04 1.04
N SER A 336 51.50 -18.88 2.01
CA SER A 336 51.65 -17.99 3.16
C SER A 336 52.48 -18.65 4.26
N PRO A 337 53.41 -17.92 4.93
CA PRO A 337 54.17 -18.45 6.04
C PRO A 337 53.37 -18.54 7.34
N THR A 338 53.60 -19.62 8.07
CA THR A 338 53.13 -19.91 9.42
C THR A 338 53.68 -18.93 10.44
N PRO A 339 52.94 -18.33 11.37
CA PRO A 339 53.49 -17.70 12.55
C PRO A 339 53.49 -18.69 13.71
N ALA A 340 54.67 -18.77 14.32
CA ALA A 340 54.96 -19.48 15.56
C ALA A 340 54.33 -18.80 16.79
N GLY A 341 54.15 -19.62 17.80
CA GLY A 341 53.45 -19.39 19.03
C GLY A 341 53.94 -18.28 19.97
N GLY A 342 53.09 -17.95 20.93
CA GLY A 342 53.39 -17.03 22.03
C GLY A 342 52.23 -16.96 23.04
N ALA A 343 52.32 -17.83 24.04
CA ALA A 343 51.95 -17.67 25.45
C ALA A 343 50.80 -16.77 25.92
N SER A 344 49.88 -17.40 26.63
CA SER A 344 48.99 -16.85 27.67
C SER A 344 49.81 -16.29 28.86
N PRO A 345 49.32 -15.36 29.66
CA PRO A 345 48.67 -15.80 30.89
C PRO A 345 47.44 -15.03 31.39
N ALA A 346 46.71 -15.76 32.17
CA ALA A 346 45.67 -15.50 33.12
C ALA A 346 45.66 -14.17 33.90
N SER A 347 44.47 -13.65 34.23
CA SER A 347 44.02 -13.40 35.62
C SER A 347 42.60 -12.86 35.69
N LYS A 348 41.76 -13.53 36.46
CA LYS A 348 40.54 -13.07 37.15
C LYS A 348 41.00 -12.29 38.43
N PRO A 349 40.17 -11.43 39.06
CA PRO A 349 39.01 -11.80 39.85
C PRO A 349 37.85 -10.76 39.82
N ALA A 350 36.63 -11.20 39.94
CA ALA A 350 35.74 -11.25 41.12
C ALA A 350 35.49 -9.93 41.89
N GLY A 351 34.24 -9.55 42.00
CA GLY A 351 33.78 -8.69 43.09
C GLY A 351 32.55 -7.87 42.86
N LYS A 352 31.46 -8.28 43.40
CA LYS A 352 30.50 -7.82 44.38
C LYS A 352 29.22 -7.14 43.86
N LYS A 353 28.10 -7.82 44.05
CA LYS A 353 26.82 -7.24 44.52
C LYS A 353 26.94 -6.86 46.00
N PRO A 354 26.20 -5.96 46.62
CA PRO A 354 24.75 -6.02 46.71
C PRO A 354 24.03 -4.65 46.86
N GLY A 355 22.70 -4.67 46.98
CA GLY A 355 21.94 -3.61 47.62
C GLY A 355 20.48 -3.50 47.20
N ALA A 356 19.62 -4.20 47.92
CA ALA A 356 18.16 -4.01 47.93
C ALA A 356 17.78 -2.87 48.90
N ALA A 357 16.68 -2.15 48.62
CA ALA A 357 15.73 -1.51 49.57
C ALA A 357 14.53 -1.01 48.75
N THR A 358 13.35 -1.59 48.79
CA THR A 358 12.25 -1.43 49.76
C THR A 358 11.79 0.02 49.98
N ALA A 359 10.58 0.40 49.51
CA ALA A 359 9.44 0.86 50.29
C ALA A 359 8.38 1.54 49.45
N ALA A 360 7.16 1.05 49.47
CA ALA A 360 5.87 1.76 49.33
C ALA A 360 5.50 2.33 50.75
N PRO A 361 4.30 2.97 51.00
CA PRO A 361 3.15 3.37 50.19
C PRO A 361 2.62 4.77 50.56
N GLY A 362 1.48 5.20 49.97
CA GLY A 362 0.61 6.25 50.52
C GLY A 362 -0.33 6.92 49.52
N GLY A 363 -1.59 6.54 49.57
CA GLY A 363 -2.70 7.33 49.06
C GLY A 363 -3.06 8.55 49.97
N PRO A 364 -4.14 9.30 49.75
CA PRO A 364 -5.50 8.84 49.49
C PRO A 364 -6.02 9.14 48.08
#